data_a0fd16d87ce76fceb621a63b0359a949
#
_entry.id   a0fd16d87ce76fceb621a63b0359a949
#
_cell.length_a   1.000
_cell.length_b   1.000
_cell.length_c   1.000
_cell.angle_alpha   90.00
_cell.angle_beta   90.00
_cell.angle_gamma   90.00
#
_symmetry.space_group_name_H-M   'P 1'
#
loop_
_entity.id
_entity.type
_entity.pdbx_description
1 polymer ?
#
loop_
_entity_poly.entity_id
_entity_poly.type
_entity_poly.pdbx_seq_one_letter_code
_entity_poly.pdbx_strand_id
1 'polypeptide(L)'
;MSFSTESIKSGTVSSMNESSMEVTQWPLRLALVAVMLLIILGVLLLMRRSWRKMRRGDRFGLFDLPAPMILAPQGFMPGEEIEALFLGSSVHGQWLSKVLIHDLGTRSRARVSWDSHGILFERSGASDVYIPRTSLVEVTLGSGVAGTVRAKDSVVIFVWNLGNHQIATGVRADTAQGHQQLIGLLESELCAE
;
A
#
# COMPACT_ATOMS: atom_id res chain seq x y z
N MET A 1 106.82 13.16 -0.50
CA MET A 1 105.66 13.10 -1.39
C MET A 1 104.42 13.01 -0.46
N SER A 2 103.81 14.19 -0.35
CA SER A 2 102.66 14.43 0.51
C SER A 2 101.40 13.93 -0.19
N PHE A 3 100.57 13.23 0.48
CA PHE A 3 99.22 13.07 0.08
C PHE A 3 98.30 13.54 1.24
N SER A 4 97.57 14.59 0.94
CA SER A 4 96.61 15.21 1.80
C SER A 4 95.40 14.35 1.86
N THR A 5 94.96 14.05 3.08
CA THR A 5 93.66 13.39 3.36
C THR A 5 92.57 14.43 3.42
N GLU A 6 91.72 14.41 2.48
CA GLU A 6 90.54 15.28 2.43
C GLU A 6 89.40 14.70 3.30
N SER A 7 88.95 15.53 4.22
CA SER A 7 87.89 15.24 5.18
C SER A 7 86.53 15.22 4.53
N ILE A 8 85.89 14.09 4.48
CA ILE A 8 84.50 13.94 4.03
C ILE A 8 83.55 14.42 5.16
N LYS A 9 82.93 15.55 4.92
CA LYS A 9 81.86 16.11 5.72
C LYS A 9 80.66 15.15 5.73
N SER A 10 80.34 14.63 6.92
CA SER A 10 79.10 13.96 7.19
C SER A 10 77.92 14.86 6.87
N GLY A 11 77.19 14.52 5.84
CA GLY A 11 75.89 15.13 5.54
C GLY A 11 74.90 14.72 6.63
N THR A 12 74.39 15.71 7.31
CA THR A 12 73.26 15.57 8.26
C THR A 12 72.03 15.08 7.46
N VAL A 13 71.67 13.83 7.69
CA VAL A 13 70.40 13.31 7.20
C VAL A 13 69.33 13.98 8.04
N SER A 14 68.64 14.94 7.45
CA SER A 14 67.41 15.50 8.02
C SER A 14 66.41 14.38 8.23
N SER A 15 66.18 14.05 9.47
CA SER A 15 65.06 13.22 9.83
C SER A 15 63.77 13.85 9.33
N MET A 16 63.24 13.30 8.26
CA MET A 16 61.84 13.55 7.90
C MET A 16 61.01 13.20 9.11
N ASN A 17 60.48 14.22 9.74
CA ASN A 17 59.51 14.13 10.77
C ASN A 17 58.25 13.43 10.16
N GLU A 18 58.20 12.13 10.28
CA GLU A 18 56.92 11.41 10.16
C GLU A 18 56.02 11.92 11.25
N SER A 19 55.29 13.00 10.90
CA SER A 19 54.12 13.39 11.66
C SER A 19 53.16 12.19 11.63
N SER A 20 53.35 11.30 12.56
CA SER A 20 52.36 10.32 12.97
C SER A 20 51.08 11.11 13.17
N MET A 21 50.16 11.00 12.20
CA MET A 21 48.78 11.47 12.39
C MET A 21 48.24 10.67 13.54
N GLU A 22 48.44 11.19 14.74
CA GLU A 22 47.82 10.70 15.93
C GLU A 22 46.31 10.71 15.71
N VAL A 23 45.78 9.52 15.61
CA VAL A 23 44.34 9.29 15.46
C VAL A 23 43.64 9.58 16.78
N THR A 24 43.80 10.82 17.26
CA THR A 24 43.31 11.30 18.56
C THR A 24 41.87 11.74 18.53
N GLN A 25 41.15 11.50 17.39
CA GLN A 25 39.76 11.94 17.25
C GLN A 25 38.74 10.80 17.35
N TRP A 26 39.07 9.76 18.12
CA TRP A 26 38.13 8.70 18.44
C TRP A 26 36.80 9.20 19.02
N PRO A 27 36.79 10.14 19.99
CA PRO A 27 35.54 10.65 20.53
C PRO A 27 34.69 11.40 19.48
N LEU A 28 35.35 12.17 18.60
CA LEU A 28 34.65 12.89 17.52
C LEU A 28 34.02 11.95 16.49
N ARG A 29 34.73 10.86 16.15
CA ARG A 29 34.20 9.84 15.22
C ARG A 29 33.03 9.08 15.84
N LEU A 30 33.14 8.72 17.12
CA LEU A 30 32.05 8.09 17.87
C LEU A 30 30.84 9.04 17.99
N ALA A 31 31.07 10.33 18.22
CA ALA A 31 30.00 11.33 18.25
C ALA A 31 29.29 11.46 16.91
N LEU A 32 30.02 11.48 15.80
CA LEU A 32 29.44 11.51 14.45
C LEU A 32 28.60 10.25 14.17
N VAL A 33 29.09 9.07 14.51
CA VAL A 33 28.34 7.82 14.36
C VAL A 33 27.08 7.83 15.21
N ALA A 34 27.18 8.30 16.46
CA ALA A 34 26.03 8.42 17.36
C ALA A 34 24.96 9.37 16.80
N VAL A 35 25.37 10.52 16.27
CA VAL A 35 24.45 11.48 15.62
C VAL A 35 23.76 10.85 14.40
N MET A 36 24.52 10.16 13.54
CA MET A 36 23.95 9.44 12.39
C MET A 36 22.91 8.39 12.84
N LEU A 37 23.24 7.60 13.86
CA LEU A 37 22.31 6.60 14.40
C LEU A 37 21.04 7.25 14.98
N LEU A 38 21.17 8.37 15.67
CA LEU A 38 20.01 9.12 16.18
C LEU A 38 19.13 9.67 15.06
N ILE A 39 19.73 10.16 13.97
CA ILE A 39 18.98 10.62 12.79
C ILE A 39 18.22 9.45 12.15
N ILE A 40 18.90 8.32 11.94
CA ILE A 40 18.27 7.11 11.36
C ILE A 40 17.13 6.63 12.27
N LEU A 41 17.37 6.53 13.58
CA LEU A 41 16.34 6.14 14.53
C LEU A 41 15.16 7.12 14.52
N GLY A 42 15.43 8.42 14.48
CA GLY A 42 14.40 9.46 14.35
C GLY A 42 13.55 9.29 13.11
N VAL A 43 14.19 9.08 11.95
CA VAL A 43 13.48 8.83 10.67
C VAL A 43 12.63 7.55 10.75
N LEU A 44 13.18 6.46 11.31
CA LEU A 44 12.45 5.21 11.48
C LEU A 44 11.23 5.37 12.41
N LEU A 45 11.38 6.12 13.49
CA LEU A 45 10.27 6.41 14.42
C LEU A 45 9.20 7.28 13.76
N LEU A 46 9.59 8.30 12.99
CA LEU A 46 8.68 9.13 12.22
C LEU A 46 7.95 8.31 11.16
N MET A 47 8.66 7.45 10.45
CA MET A 47 8.08 6.56 9.44
C MET A 47 7.09 5.58 10.10
N ARG A 48 7.47 4.96 11.23
CA ARG A 48 6.58 4.07 11.98
C ARG A 48 5.34 4.81 12.50
N ARG A 49 5.50 6.06 12.97
CA ARG A 49 4.38 6.91 13.41
C ARG A 49 3.46 7.27 12.23
N SER A 50 4.04 7.62 11.07
CA SER A 50 3.30 7.91 9.84
C SER A 50 2.52 6.69 9.35
N TRP A 51 3.15 5.50 9.38
CA TRP A 51 2.47 4.24 9.01
C TRP A 51 1.34 3.86 9.97
N ARG A 52 1.52 4.09 11.28
CA ARG A 52 0.45 3.88 12.25
C ARG A 52 -0.72 4.84 12.01
N LYS A 53 -0.45 6.09 11.64
CA LYS A 53 -1.45 7.08 11.28
C LYS A 53 -2.20 6.69 9.99
N MET A 54 -1.45 6.20 9.00
CA MET A 54 -2.00 5.77 7.71
C MET A 54 -2.88 4.52 7.85
N ARG A 55 -2.49 3.56 8.71
CA ARG A 55 -3.28 2.38 9.04
C ARG A 55 -4.57 2.68 9.82
N ARG A 56 -4.61 3.82 10.51
CA ARG A 56 -5.77 4.23 11.30
C ARG A 56 -6.81 5.04 10.53
N GLY A 57 -6.64 5.22 9.22
CA GLY A 57 -7.62 5.96 8.40
C GLY A 57 -7.72 7.47 8.71
N ASP A 58 -6.82 7.99 9.55
CA ASP A 58 -6.85 9.34 10.14
C ASP A 58 -6.89 10.49 9.13
N ARG A 59 -6.52 10.21 7.87
CA ARG A 59 -6.47 11.25 6.83
C ARG A 59 -7.83 11.66 6.28
N PHE A 60 -8.86 10.84 6.48
CA PHE A 60 -10.17 11.02 5.83
C PHE A 60 -11.34 10.89 6.79
N GLY A 61 -11.11 10.93 8.11
CA GLY A 61 -12.17 10.73 9.09
C GLY A 61 -12.77 9.32 9.07
N LEU A 62 -12.02 8.34 8.53
CA LEU A 62 -12.47 6.95 8.37
C LEU A 62 -12.40 6.13 9.67
N PHE A 63 -12.13 6.76 10.82
CA PHE A 63 -12.12 6.08 12.12
C PHE A 63 -13.43 5.42 12.48
N ASP A 64 -14.53 6.00 12.00
CA ASP A 64 -15.89 5.55 12.29
C ASP A 64 -16.47 4.66 11.20
N LEU A 65 -15.61 4.14 10.29
CA LEU A 65 -16.07 3.22 9.27
C LEU A 65 -16.48 1.90 9.91
N PRO A 66 -17.76 1.52 9.88
CA PRO A 66 -18.21 0.26 10.41
C PRO A 66 -17.54 -0.90 9.68
N ALA A 67 -17.41 -2.05 10.35
CA ALA A 67 -16.93 -3.25 9.68
C ALA A 67 -17.93 -3.63 8.59
N PRO A 68 -17.48 -3.97 7.37
CA PRO A 68 -18.35 -4.51 6.35
C PRO A 68 -18.94 -5.85 6.83
N MET A 69 -20.10 -6.20 6.32
CA MET A 69 -20.64 -7.54 6.56
C MET A 69 -19.69 -8.58 5.96
N ILE A 70 -19.30 -9.56 6.76
CA ILE A 70 -18.41 -10.65 6.34
C ILE A 70 -19.25 -11.85 5.85
N LEU A 71 -20.47 -12.00 6.36
CA LEU A 71 -21.34 -13.12 6.03
C LEU A 71 -22.56 -12.63 5.26
N ALA A 72 -22.88 -13.36 4.22
CA ALA A 72 -24.16 -13.17 3.54
C ALA A 72 -25.33 -13.50 4.48
N PRO A 73 -26.47 -12.82 4.35
CA PRO A 73 -27.65 -13.10 5.17
C PRO A 73 -28.20 -14.50 4.93
N GLN A 74 -28.98 -15.00 5.90
CA GLN A 74 -29.72 -16.23 5.71
C GLN A 74 -30.68 -16.07 4.51
N GLY A 75 -30.58 -16.98 3.55
CA GLY A 75 -31.35 -16.92 2.30
C GLY A 75 -30.59 -16.37 1.10
N PHE A 76 -29.33 -15.95 1.28
CA PHE A 76 -28.45 -15.69 0.14
C PHE A 76 -28.22 -16.99 -0.63
N MET A 77 -28.63 -17.00 -1.88
CA MET A 77 -28.46 -18.13 -2.81
C MET A 77 -27.54 -17.66 -3.93
N PRO A 78 -26.23 -17.91 -3.81
CA PRO A 78 -25.30 -17.50 -4.85
C PRO A 78 -25.72 -18.15 -6.19
N GLY A 79 -25.87 -17.32 -7.19
CA GLY A 79 -26.10 -17.77 -8.56
C GLY A 79 -24.78 -18.22 -9.19
N GLU A 80 -24.36 -17.51 -10.22
CA GLU A 80 -23.10 -17.74 -10.90
C GLU A 80 -21.92 -17.20 -10.07
N GLU A 81 -20.85 -17.98 -10.00
CA GLU A 81 -19.62 -17.58 -9.31
C GLU A 81 -18.55 -17.19 -10.33
N ILE A 82 -17.92 -16.04 -10.13
CA ILE A 82 -16.87 -15.55 -11.01
C ILE A 82 -15.55 -15.43 -10.25
N GLU A 83 -14.51 -16.04 -10.80
CA GLU A 83 -13.14 -15.84 -10.33
C GLU A 83 -12.63 -14.45 -10.74
N ALA A 84 -12.18 -13.69 -9.75
CA ALA A 84 -11.79 -12.31 -9.95
C ALA A 84 -10.66 -11.89 -9.01
N LEU A 85 -10.06 -10.76 -9.32
CA LEU A 85 -9.07 -10.10 -8.51
C LEU A 85 -9.71 -8.89 -7.83
N PHE A 86 -9.85 -8.96 -6.52
CA PHE A 86 -10.21 -7.82 -5.69
C PHE A 86 -9.04 -6.85 -5.62
N LEU A 87 -9.19 -5.66 -6.16
CA LEU A 87 -8.11 -4.66 -6.26
C LEU A 87 -7.97 -3.82 -4.99
N GLY A 88 -9.05 -3.72 -4.24
CA GLY A 88 -9.17 -2.92 -3.03
C GLY A 88 -10.30 -1.91 -3.13
N SER A 89 -10.52 -1.20 -2.03
CA SER A 89 -11.53 -0.16 -1.93
C SER A 89 -10.92 1.20 -1.67
N SER A 90 -11.55 2.24 -2.19
CA SER A 90 -11.21 3.64 -1.96
C SER A 90 -12.47 4.41 -1.54
N VAL A 91 -12.29 5.59 -0.97
CA VAL A 91 -13.40 6.51 -0.78
C VAL A 91 -13.87 7.00 -2.15
N HIS A 92 -15.18 6.99 -2.38
CA HIS A 92 -15.74 7.46 -3.65
C HIS A 92 -15.30 8.89 -3.98
N GLY A 93 -14.97 9.16 -5.23
CA GLY A 93 -14.39 10.43 -5.66
C GLY A 93 -12.89 10.61 -5.35
N GLN A 94 -12.27 9.72 -4.58
CA GLN A 94 -10.86 9.79 -4.20
C GLN A 94 -10.14 8.49 -4.52
N TRP A 95 -10.00 8.18 -5.79
CA TRP A 95 -9.46 6.91 -6.29
C TRP A 95 -8.03 6.56 -5.77
N LEU A 96 -7.26 7.56 -5.33
CA LEU A 96 -5.94 7.37 -4.69
C LEU A 96 -6.04 7.04 -3.20
N SER A 97 -7.19 7.29 -2.57
CA SER A 97 -7.39 7.15 -1.13
C SER A 97 -7.83 5.75 -0.78
N LYS A 98 -6.87 4.86 -0.70
CA LYS A 98 -7.09 3.46 -0.34
C LYS A 98 -7.59 3.33 1.10
N VAL A 99 -8.72 2.64 1.28
CA VAL A 99 -9.25 2.30 2.60
C VAL A 99 -8.45 1.13 3.17
N LEU A 100 -7.66 1.38 4.21
CA LEU A 100 -6.79 0.36 4.83
C LEU A 100 -7.41 -0.31 6.05
N ILE A 101 -8.66 0.04 6.38
CA ILE A 101 -9.39 -0.50 7.52
C ILE A 101 -10.16 -1.75 7.07
N HIS A 102 -10.31 -2.71 7.96
CA HIS A 102 -11.07 -3.96 7.73
C HIS A 102 -10.63 -4.74 6.48
N ASP A 103 -9.35 -4.69 6.15
CA ASP A 103 -8.77 -5.32 4.95
C ASP A 103 -9.38 -4.88 3.61
N LEU A 104 -10.24 -3.85 3.59
CA LEU A 104 -10.89 -3.35 2.38
C LEU A 104 -9.88 -2.86 1.33
N GLY A 105 -8.71 -2.43 1.76
CA GLY A 105 -7.63 -2.05 0.86
C GLY A 105 -6.74 -3.22 0.41
N THR A 106 -6.89 -4.42 0.95
CA THR A 106 -6.00 -5.53 0.64
C THR A 106 -6.37 -6.15 -0.70
N ARG A 107 -5.41 -6.20 -1.63
CA ARG A 107 -5.57 -6.90 -2.89
C ARG A 107 -5.52 -8.42 -2.64
N SER A 108 -6.49 -9.14 -3.18
CA SER A 108 -6.62 -10.59 -2.99
C SER A 108 -7.32 -11.23 -4.18
N ARG A 109 -7.11 -12.52 -4.39
CA ARG A 109 -8.02 -13.29 -5.24
C ARG A 109 -9.36 -13.37 -4.55
N ALA A 110 -10.43 -13.29 -5.31
CA ALA A 110 -11.77 -13.34 -4.80
C ALA A 110 -12.67 -14.15 -5.74
N ARG A 111 -13.63 -14.83 -5.14
CA ARG A 111 -14.77 -15.38 -5.84
C ARG A 111 -15.92 -14.42 -5.63
N VAL A 112 -16.51 -13.97 -6.70
CA VAL A 112 -17.63 -13.03 -6.69
C VAL A 112 -18.89 -13.79 -7.01
N SER A 113 -19.86 -13.70 -6.12
CA SER A 113 -21.19 -14.25 -6.30
C SER A 113 -22.24 -13.21 -5.91
N TRP A 114 -23.42 -13.28 -6.50
CA TRP A 114 -24.50 -12.31 -6.26
C TRP A 114 -25.87 -12.96 -6.36
N ASP A 115 -26.82 -12.33 -5.73
CA ASP A 115 -28.25 -12.63 -5.83
C ASP A 115 -29.07 -11.33 -5.69
N SER A 116 -30.38 -11.47 -5.51
CA SER A 116 -31.31 -10.35 -5.27
C SER A 116 -31.04 -9.60 -3.96
N HIS A 117 -30.29 -10.16 -3.01
CA HIS A 117 -30.00 -9.57 -1.71
C HIS A 117 -28.71 -8.77 -1.71
N GLY A 118 -27.73 -9.10 -2.58
CA GLY A 118 -26.48 -8.40 -2.66
C GLY A 118 -25.35 -9.17 -3.34
N ILE A 119 -24.13 -8.72 -3.08
CA ILE A 119 -22.90 -9.23 -3.70
C ILE A 119 -21.97 -9.72 -2.61
N LEU A 120 -21.49 -10.94 -2.72
CA LEU A 120 -20.50 -11.54 -1.83
C LEU A 120 -19.13 -11.65 -2.55
N PHE A 121 -18.11 -11.20 -1.88
CA PHE A 121 -16.71 -11.38 -2.27
C PHE A 121 -16.05 -12.31 -1.27
N GLU A 122 -15.88 -13.57 -1.62
CA GLU A 122 -15.10 -14.54 -0.85
C GLU A 122 -13.63 -14.36 -1.20
N ARG A 123 -12.82 -13.94 -0.23
CA ARG A 123 -11.47 -13.46 -0.48
C ARG A 123 -10.39 -14.39 0.08
N SER A 124 -9.43 -14.79 -0.74
CA SER A 124 -8.29 -15.58 -0.29
C SER A 124 -7.26 -14.71 0.43
N GLY A 125 -7.04 -14.98 1.71
CA GLY A 125 -6.02 -14.29 2.53
C GLY A 125 -6.43 -12.92 3.06
N ALA A 126 -7.71 -12.57 2.98
CA ALA A 126 -8.30 -11.37 3.58
C ALA A 126 -9.73 -11.69 4.01
N SER A 127 -10.31 -10.81 4.84
CA SER A 127 -11.69 -10.96 5.28
C SER A 127 -12.67 -10.85 4.10
N ASP A 128 -13.69 -11.69 4.06
CA ASP A 128 -14.74 -11.62 3.07
C ASP A 128 -15.53 -10.30 3.18
N VAL A 129 -16.16 -9.91 2.10
CA VAL A 129 -16.94 -8.67 2.03
C VAL A 129 -18.29 -8.96 1.40
N TYR A 130 -19.36 -8.68 2.13
CA TYR A 130 -20.71 -8.71 1.60
C TYR A 130 -21.24 -7.28 1.44
N ILE A 131 -21.73 -6.95 0.25
CA ILE A 131 -22.37 -5.68 -0.07
C ILE A 131 -23.87 -5.92 -0.22
N PRO A 132 -24.69 -5.49 0.75
CA PRO A 132 -26.13 -5.57 0.61
C PRO A 132 -26.63 -4.76 -0.59
N ARG A 133 -27.65 -5.24 -1.26
CA ARG A 133 -28.30 -4.55 -2.39
C ARG A 133 -28.75 -3.13 -1.98
N THR A 134 -29.29 -2.97 -0.80
CA THR A 134 -29.73 -1.69 -0.25
C THR A 134 -28.62 -0.69 -0.01
N SER A 135 -27.37 -1.15 0.08
CA SER A 135 -26.18 -0.29 0.24
C SER A 135 -25.53 0.04 -1.08
N LEU A 136 -25.81 -0.71 -2.13
CA LEU A 136 -25.26 -0.49 -3.47
C LEU A 136 -25.87 0.79 -4.08
N VAL A 137 -25.01 1.69 -4.52
CA VAL A 137 -25.39 2.97 -5.10
C VAL A 137 -25.24 2.94 -6.62
N GLU A 138 -24.12 2.41 -7.09
CA GLU A 138 -23.79 2.41 -8.52
C GLU A 138 -22.79 1.28 -8.80
N VAL A 139 -22.90 0.72 -10.01
CA VAL A 139 -21.87 -0.16 -10.56
C VAL A 139 -21.39 0.45 -11.86
N THR A 140 -20.10 0.65 -12.01
CA THR A 140 -19.53 1.34 -13.17
C THR A 140 -18.25 0.68 -13.65
N LEU A 141 -17.86 0.98 -14.89
CA LEU A 141 -16.58 0.54 -15.44
C LEU A 141 -15.52 1.62 -15.26
N GLY A 142 -14.31 1.19 -14.96
CA GLY A 142 -13.20 2.10 -14.81
C GLY A 142 -11.85 1.50 -15.17
N SER A 143 -10.87 2.37 -15.22
CA SER A 143 -9.47 2.01 -15.45
C SER A 143 -8.65 1.93 -14.17
N GLY A 144 -9.24 2.15 -12.99
CA GLY A 144 -8.50 2.09 -11.75
C GLY A 144 -9.30 2.39 -10.49
N VAL A 145 -8.83 1.85 -9.38
CA VAL A 145 -9.37 2.06 -8.03
C VAL A 145 -8.26 1.81 -7.00
N ALA A 146 -8.37 2.40 -5.84
CA ALA A 146 -7.47 2.20 -4.70
C ALA A 146 -5.99 2.37 -5.06
N GLY A 147 -5.66 3.38 -5.88
CA GLY A 147 -4.31 3.68 -6.33
C GLY A 147 -3.76 2.73 -7.41
N THR A 148 -4.58 1.86 -7.97
CA THR A 148 -4.19 0.94 -9.04
C THR A 148 -4.76 1.43 -10.37
N VAL A 149 -3.90 1.59 -11.39
CA VAL A 149 -4.30 1.92 -12.77
C VAL A 149 -4.19 0.69 -13.65
N ARG A 150 -5.17 0.47 -14.52
CA ARG A 150 -5.30 -0.66 -15.44
C ARG A 150 -5.70 -0.19 -16.84
N ALA A 151 -5.89 -1.13 -17.75
CA ALA A 151 -6.45 -0.83 -19.05
C ALA A 151 -7.84 -0.20 -18.91
N LYS A 152 -8.23 0.59 -19.91
CA LYS A 152 -9.54 1.24 -19.95
C LYS A 152 -10.65 0.18 -19.80
N ASP A 153 -11.63 0.48 -18.95
CA ASP A 153 -12.83 -0.33 -18.73
C ASP A 153 -12.57 -1.79 -18.31
N SER A 154 -11.38 -2.07 -17.75
CA SER A 154 -11.00 -3.43 -17.31
C SER A 154 -11.32 -3.71 -15.84
N VAL A 155 -11.87 -2.76 -15.13
CA VAL A 155 -12.23 -2.85 -13.71
C VAL A 155 -13.69 -2.54 -13.54
N VAL A 156 -14.44 -3.43 -12.92
CA VAL A 156 -15.80 -3.16 -12.46
C VAL A 156 -15.69 -2.54 -11.07
N ILE A 157 -16.34 -1.40 -10.89
CA ILE A 157 -16.30 -0.62 -9.66
C ILE A 157 -17.70 -0.60 -9.06
N PHE A 158 -17.80 -1.14 -7.86
CA PHE A 158 -19.01 -1.13 -7.05
C PHE A 158 -18.95 0.05 -6.09
N VAL A 159 -19.83 1.03 -6.25
CA VAL A 159 -19.99 2.16 -5.32
C VAL A 159 -21.11 1.82 -4.34
N TRP A 160 -20.82 1.84 -3.07
CA TRP A 160 -21.77 1.44 -2.03
C TRP A 160 -21.60 2.23 -0.75
N ASN A 161 -22.64 2.29 0.06
CA ASN A 161 -22.63 3.00 1.33
C ASN A 161 -22.16 2.09 2.46
N LEU A 162 -21.15 2.53 3.20
CA LEU A 162 -20.67 1.88 4.42
C LEU A 162 -20.72 2.90 5.55
N GLY A 163 -21.74 2.82 6.41
CA GLY A 163 -22.05 3.88 7.35
C GLY A 163 -22.35 5.20 6.63
N ASN A 164 -21.64 6.25 7.00
CA ASN A 164 -21.81 7.59 6.42
C ASN A 164 -20.88 7.85 5.22
N HIS A 165 -20.17 6.84 4.74
CA HIS A 165 -19.20 7.00 3.67
C HIS A 165 -19.58 6.18 2.44
N GLN A 166 -19.36 6.75 1.26
CA GLN A 166 -19.43 6.04 0.00
C GLN A 166 -18.07 5.43 -0.32
N ILE A 167 -18.05 4.13 -0.52
CA ILE A 167 -16.85 3.35 -0.82
C ILE A 167 -16.94 2.83 -2.25
N ALA A 168 -15.86 2.98 -2.99
CA ALA A 168 -15.69 2.42 -4.33
C ALA A 168 -14.78 1.19 -4.25
N THR A 169 -15.33 0.02 -4.53
CA THR A 169 -14.63 -1.27 -4.50
C THR A 169 -14.39 -1.75 -5.92
N GLY A 170 -13.14 -1.96 -6.29
CA GLY A 170 -12.78 -2.38 -7.63
C GLY A 170 -12.46 -3.86 -7.72
N VAL A 171 -13.02 -4.48 -8.74
CA VAL A 171 -12.84 -5.89 -9.06
C VAL A 171 -12.52 -6.08 -10.54
N ARG A 172 -11.63 -7.00 -10.84
CA ARG A 172 -11.31 -7.38 -12.19
C ARG A 172 -11.50 -8.88 -12.35
N ALA A 173 -12.37 -9.30 -13.25
CA ALA A 173 -12.51 -10.70 -13.59
C ALA A 173 -11.21 -11.28 -14.18
N ASP A 174 -10.93 -12.53 -13.91
CA ASP A 174 -9.75 -13.22 -14.46
C ASP A 174 -9.96 -13.62 -15.93
N THR A 175 -11.22 -13.75 -16.38
CA THR A 175 -11.58 -14.13 -17.75
C THR A 175 -12.41 -13.05 -18.42
N ALA A 176 -12.38 -13.03 -19.77
CA ALA A 176 -13.22 -12.13 -20.56
C ALA A 176 -14.72 -12.44 -20.38
N GLN A 177 -15.08 -13.72 -20.24
CA GLN A 177 -16.47 -14.13 -19.99
C GLN A 177 -16.94 -13.63 -18.62
N GLY A 178 -16.15 -13.83 -17.56
CA GLY A 178 -16.47 -13.30 -16.23
C GLY A 178 -16.56 -11.78 -16.20
N HIS A 179 -15.75 -11.09 -17.04
CA HIS A 179 -15.87 -9.65 -17.17
C HIS A 179 -17.23 -9.23 -17.79
N GLN A 180 -17.70 -9.94 -18.84
CA GLN A 180 -19.00 -9.68 -19.43
C GLN A 180 -20.16 -9.98 -18.46
N GLN A 181 -20.03 -11.04 -17.66
CA GLN A 181 -21.01 -11.37 -16.62
C GLN A 181 -21.09 -10.28 -15.54
N LEU A 182 -19.93 -9.76 -15.09
CA LEU A 182 -19.90 -8.61 -14.19
C LEU A 182 -20.48 -7.33 -14.83
N ILE A 183 -20.33 -7.15 -16.14
CA ILE A 183 -20.98 -6.05 -16.88
C ILE A 183 -22.50 -6.27 -16.95
N GLY A 184 -22.95 -7.50 -17.11
CA GLY A 184 -24.38 -7.82 -17.08
C GLY A 184 -25.08 -7.42 -15.78
N LEU A 185 -24.33 -7.40 -14.66
CA LEU A 185 -24.81 -6.81 -13.40
C LEU A 185 -25.09 -5.31 -13.53
N LEU A 186 -24.26 -4.56 -14.28
CA LEU A 186 -24.47 -3.15 -14.54
C LEU A 186 -25.80 -2.91 -15.28
N GLU A 187 -26.06 -3.72 -16.29
CA GLU A 187 -27.28 -3.58 -17.12
C GLU A 187 -28.53 -3.94 -16.32
N SER A 188 -28.46 -4.98 -15.47
CA SER A 188 -29.58 -5.35 -14.60
C SER A 188 -29.88 -4.31 -13.53
N GLU A 189 -28.84 -3.58 -13.08
CA GLU A 189 -28.98 -2.49 -12.11
C GLU A 189 -29.61 -1.23 -12.70
N LEU A 190 -29.27 -0.91 -13.97
CA LEU A 190 -29.80 0.24 -14.69
C LEU A 190 -31.25 0.03 -15.14
N CYS A 191 -31.69 -1.23 -15.31
CA CYS A 191 -33.08 -1.56 -15.69
C CYS A 191 -34.05 -1.69 -14.50
N ALA A 192 -33.57 -1.54 -13.25
CA ALA A 192 -34.36 -1.68 -12.04
C ALA A 192 -34.84 -0.35 -11.43
N GLU A 193 -34.73 0.79 -12.17
CA GLU A 193 -35.31 2.09 -11.81
C GLU A 193 -36.76 2.25 -12.30
#